data_fbcfd6287c82fd28e1e1872b72446648
#
_entry.id   fbcfd6287c82fd28e1e1872b72446648
#
_cell.length_a   1.000
_cell.length_b   1.000
_cell.length_c   1.000
_cell.angle_alpha   90.00
_cell.angle_beta   90.00
_cell.angle_gamma   90.00
#
_symmetry.space_group_name_H-M   'P 1'
#
loop_
_entity.id
_entity.type
_entity.pdbx_description
1 polymer ?
#
loop_
_entity_poly.entity_id
_entity_poly.type
_entity_poly.pdbx_seq_one_letter_code
_entity_poly.pdbx_strand_id
1 'polypeptide(L)'
;MEQSLFKNIPTYLDLNGPNLSFTENPSDIQGQPGGSLSLTGIATATFKDVSYPNLARGLGNIAYQWYEVGVGKLNDGGRIAGSATTTLTISNLVTPGDNGRQFYLESDYTPYYYQTGNATNEPLNSGIGSITVADLIEIGTQPVPITGLT
;
A
#
# COMPACT_ATOMS: atom_id res chain seq x y z
N MET A 1 -20.26 16.86 43.23
CA MET A 1 -20.39 15.48 42.77
C MET A 1 -20.40 15.32 41.27
N GLU A 2 -20.00 16.37 40.62
CA GLU A 2 -19.87 16.43 39.19
C GLU A 2 -18.62 15.72 38.67
N GLN A 3 -17.79 15.22 39.58
CA GLN A 3 -16.51 14.59 39.23
C GLN A 3 -16.68 13.20 38.57
N SER A 4 -17.84 12.58 38.70
CA SER A 4 -18.09 11.28 38.09
C SER A 4 -18.32 11.34 36.58
N LEU A 5 -18.73 12.49 36.05
CA LEU A 5 -18.93 12.71 34.61
C LEU A 5 -17.64 12.75 33.84
N PHE A 6 -16.54 13.15 34.49
CA PHE A 6 -15.22 13.25 33.86
C PHE A 6 -14.34 12.04 34.08
N LYS A 7 -14.71 11.14 34.97
CA LYS A 7 -13.95 9.91 35.23
C LYS A 7 -14.07 8.87 34.12
N ASN A 8 -15.07 8.98 33.29
CA ASN A 8 -15.34 8.05 32.21
C ASN A 8 -15.02 8.62 30.83
N ILE A 9 -14.28 9.73 30.78
CA ILE A 9 -13.73 10.18 29.52
C ILE A 9 -12.70 9.14 29.10
N PRO A 10 -12.97 8.47 28.01
CA PRO A 10 -12.11 7.39 27.58
C PRO A 10 -10.71 7.91 27.34
N THR A 11 -9.77 7.20 27.89
CA THR A 11 -8.34 7.50 27.81
C THR A 11 -7.72 7.34 26.40
N TYR A 12 -8.51 7.06 25.39
CA TYR A 12 -8.06 7.09 24.00
C TYR A 12 -7.99 8.51 23.40
N LEU A 13 -8.30 9.51 24.19
CA LEU A 13 -7.80 10.85 23.99
C LEU A 13 -6.31 10.95 24.36
N ASP A 14 -5.63 9.83 24.34
CA ASP A 14 -4.18 9.85 24.44
C ASP A 14 -3.63 10.61 23.26
N LEU A 15 -3.02 11.72 23.58
CA LEU A 15 -2.44 12.66 22.60
C LEU A 15 -1.31 12.03 21.78
N ASN A 16 -0.91 10.83 22.13
CA ASN A 16 0.15 10.10 21.42
C ASN A 16 -0.34 9.38 20.16
N GLY A 17 -1.65 9.39 19.90
CA GLY A 17 -2.20 8.71 18.75
C GLY A 17 -2.13 7.18 18.83
N PRO A 18 -2.64 6.46 17.82
CA PRO A 18 -2.56 5.02 17.77
C PRO A 18 -1.19 4.53 17.31
N ASN A 19 -0.86 3.32 17.72
CA ASN A 19 0.22 2.58 17.07
C ASN A 19 -0.29 2.02 15.75
N LEU A 20 0.34 2.41 14.66
CA LEU A 20 0.10 1.84 13.34
C LEU A 20 0.96 0.60 13.15
N SER A 21 0.40 -0.41 12.52
CA SER A 21 1.14 -1.59 12.08
C SER A 21 0.53 -2.13 10.79
N PHE A 22 1.37 -2.68 9.91
CA PHE A 22 0.88 -3.36 8.72
C PHE A 22 0.49 -4.80 9.05
N THR A 23 -0.76 -5.16 8.79
CA THR A 23 -1.26 -6.54 8.87
C THR A 23 -1.01 -7.29 7.56
N GLU A 24 -0.90 -6.54 6.45
CA GLU A 24 -0.52 -7.06 5.14
C GLU A 24 0.49 -6.09 4.50
N ASN A 25 1.61 -6.63 4.07
CA ASN A 25 2.63 -5.88 3.33
C ASN A 25 2.54 -6.23 1.85
N PRO A 26 2.88 -5.29 0.95
CA PRO A 26 3.06 -5.61 -0.44
C PRO A 26 4.06 -6.75 -0.61
N SER A 27 3.74 -7.69 -1.47
CA SER A 27 4.62 -8.81 -1.81
C SER A 27 5.12 -8.69 -3.24
N ASP A 28 6.21 -9.38 -3.53
CA ASP A 28 6.71 -9.46 -4.88
C ASP A 28 5.68 -10.13 -5.80
N ILE A 29 5.47 -9.57 -6.97
CA ILE A 29 4.47 -10.03 -7.92
C ILE A 29 5.03 -10.03 -9.34
N GLN A 30 4.58 -10.99 -10.11
CA GLN A 30 4.95 -11.12 -11.52
C GLN A 30 3.77 -10.80 -12.42
N GLY A 31 4.02 -10.00 -13.44
CA GLY A 31 3.08 -9.67 -14.50
C GLY A 31 3.61 -10.04 -15.87
N GLN A 32 2.76 -9.84 -16.88
CA GLN A 32 3.12 -10.04 -18.28
C GLN A 32 3.04 -8.73 -19.05
N PRO A 33 3.84 -8.54 -20.09
CA PRO A 33 3.74 -7.36 -20.94
C PRO A 33 2.33 -7.16 -21.48
N GLY A 34 1.84 -5.92 -21.41
CA GLY A 34 0.47 -5.57 -21.78
C GLY A 34 -0.60 -5.91 -20.73
N GLY A 35 -0.25 -6.67 -19.70
CA GLY A 35 -1.15 -7.02 -18.61
C GLY A 35 -1.26 -5.95 -17.52
N SER A 36 -1.92 -6.31 -16.44
CA SER A 36 -2.03 -5.51 -15.23
C SER A 36 -1.66 -6.32 -14.00
N LEU A 37 -1.18 -5.65 -12.98
CA LEU A 37 -0.95 -6.26 -11.67
C LEU A 37 -1.41 -5.33 -10.56
N SER A 38 -1.62 -5.90 -9.37
CA SER A 38 -2.00 -5.13 -8.19
C SER A 38 -1.16 -5.55 -6.99
N LEU A 39 -0.66 -4.53 -6.28
CA LEU A 39 0.03 -4.67 -5.00
C LEU A 39 -0.95 -4.25 -3.89
N THR A 40 -0.98 -4.99 -2.79
CA THR A 40 -1.87 -4.69 -1.67
C THR A 40 -1.07 -4.54 -0.39
N GLY A 41 -1.47 -3.56 0.43
CA GLY A 41 -0.97 -3.38 1.78
C GLY A 41 -2.11 -2.91 2.68
N ILE A 42 -2.17 -3.41 3.91
CA ILE A 42 -3.22 -3.07 4.87
C ILE A 42 -2.58 -2.77 6.21
N ALA A 43 -2.91 -1.60 6.76
CA ALA A 43 -2.50 -1.21 8.09
C ALA A 43 -3.67 -1.26 9.08
N THR A 44 -3.36 -1.40 10.35
CA THR A 44 -4.29 -1.27 11.46
C THR A 44 -3.78 -0.28 12.49
N ALA A 45 -4.69 0.35 13.21
CA ALA A 45 -4.38 1.27 14.29
C ALA A 45 -4.78 0.64 15.62
N THR A 46 -3.89 0.64 16.59
CA THR A 46 -4.12 0.09 17.93
C THR A 46 -3.98 1.20 18.96
N PHE A 47 -5.01 1.36 19.78
CA PHE A 47 -5.04 2.30 20.89
C PHE A 47 -4.94 1.52 22.20
N LYS A 48 -3.94 1.77 23.01
CA LYS A 48 -3.79 1.18 24.35
C LYS A 48 -4.14 -0.32 24.39
N ASP A 49 -3.51 -1.09 23.60
CA ASP A 49 -3.71 -2.54 23.54
C ASP A 49 -5.09 -3.00 23.01
N VAL A 50 -5.93 -2.07 22.56
CA VAL A 50 -7.20 -2.38 21.92
C VAL A 50 -7.12 -2.13 20.44
N SER A 51 -7.27 -3.18 19.67
CA SER A 51 -7.32 -3.11 18.22
C SER A 51 -8.73 -2.76 17.75
N TYR A 52 -8.86 -1.70 17.01
CA TYR A 52 -10.13 -1.31 16.37
C TYR A 52 -10.07 -1.64 14.90
N PRO A 53 -10.64 -2.76 14.46
CA PRO A 53 -10.63 -3.15 13.05
C PRO A 53 -11.50 -2.24 12.17
N ASN A 54 -12.42 -1.51 12.81
CA ASN A 54 -13.26 -0.52 12.13
C ASN A 54 -13.19 0.79 12.89
N LEU A 55 -12.36 1.69 12.43
CA LEU A 55 -12.29 3.06 12.93
C LEU A 55 -13.57 3.87 12.63
N ALA A 56 -14.63 3.21 12.17
CA ALA A 56 -15.89 3.80 11.73
C ALA A 56 -16.68 4.55 12.81
N ARG A 57 -16.20 4.57 14.05
CA ARG A 57 -16.90 5.24 15.15
C ARG A 57 -16.24 6.54 15.59
N GLY A 58 -15.77 7.33 14.67
CA GLY A 58 -15.34 8.67 15.01
C GLY A 58 -13.97 8.78 15.65
N LEU A 59 -13.14 7.74 15.57
CA LEU A 59 -11.78 7.74 16.10
C LEU A 59 -10.75 8.24 15.08
N GLY A 60 -11.11 8.24 13.80
CA GLY A 60 -10.25 8.65 12.70
C GLY A 60 -10.16 7.60 11.60
N ASN A 61 -9.37 7.89 10.60
CA ASN A 61 -9.14 7.02 9.47
C ASN A 61 -7.65 6.81 9.23
N ILE A 62 -7.31 5.66 8.70
CA ILE A 62 -5.99 5.43 8.14
C ILE A 62 -6.01 5.92 6.71
N ALA A 63 -5.17 6.88 6.40
CA ALA A 63 -4.91 7.34 5.04
C ALA A 63 -3.76 6.53 4.45
N TYR A 64 -3.82 6.26 3.17
CA TYR A 64 -2.83 5.49 2.45
C TYR A 64 -2.25 6.29 1.30
N GLN A 65 -0.98 6.06 1.02
CA GLN A 65 -0.30 6.65 -0.12
C GLN A 65 0.79 5.72 -0.61
N TRP A 66 0.74 5.36 -1.89
CA TRP A 66 1.78 4.57 -2.53
C TRP A 66 2.93 5.43 -3.01
N TYR A 67 4.11 4.87 -2.85
CA TYR A 67 5.37 5.44 -3.32
C TYR A 67 6.14 4.42 -4.13
N GLU A 68 6.86 4.90 -5.11
CA GLU A 68 7.86 4.12 -5.83
C GLU A 68 9.25 4.45 -5.32
N VAL A 69 10.03 3.41 -5.03
CA VAL A 69 11.40 3.55 -4.51
C VAL A 69 12.26 4.27 -5.55
N GLY A 70 12.92 5.33 -5.12
CA GLY A 70 13.78 6.13 -6.00
C GLY A 70 13.05 7.16 -6.89
N VAL A 71 11.72 7.13 -6.92
CA VAL A 71 10.89 8.06 -7.71
C VAL A 71 10.08 8.99 -6.82
N GLY A 72 9.37 8.45 -5.83
CA GLY A 72 8.58 9.22 -4.89
C GLY A 72 7.09 8.89 -4.92
N LYS A 73 6.29 9.84 -4.47
CA LYS A 73 4.84 9.73 -4.35
C LYS A 73 4.17 9.44 -5.69
N LEU A 74 3.29 8.45 -5.72
CA LEU A 74 2.49 8.12 -6.89
C LEU A 74 1.17 8.90 -6.90
N ASN A 75 0.68 9.18 -8.09
CA ASN A 75 -0.64 9.75 -8.33
C ASN A 75 -1.38 8.89 -9.35
N ASP A 76 -2.70 8.86 -9.21
CA ASP A 76 -3.55 8.20 -10.20
C ASP A 76 -3.45 8.90 -11.54
N GLY A 77 -3.42 8.14 -12.61
CA GLY A 77 -3.36 8.62 -13.97
C GLY A 77 -2.55 7.70 -14.88
N GLY A 78 -2.86 7.74 -16.17
CA GLY A 78 -2.21 6.88 -17.14
C GLY A 78 -2.37 5.39 -16.80
N ARG A 79 -1.28 4.77 -16.38
CA ARG A 79 -1.24 3.34 -16.05
C ARG A 79 -1.38 3.04 -14.55
N ILE A 80 -1.44 4.07 -13.71
CA ILE A 80 -1.46 3.97 -12.25
C ILE A 80 -2.86 4.25 -11.75
N ALA A 81 -3.39 3.39 -10.89
CA ALA A 81 -4.64 3.58 -10.19
C ALA A 81 -4.56 3.08 -8.75
N GLY A 82 -5.31 3.71 -7.86
CA GLY A 82 -5.36 3.34 -6.45
C GLY A 82 -4.18 3.86 -5.62
N SER A 83 -3.49 4.89 -6.08
CA SER A 83 -2.30 5.44 -5.41
C SER A 83 -2.54 5.91 -3.97
N ALA A 84 -3.78 6.22 -3.60
CA ALA A 84 -4.18 6.62 -2.25
C ALA A 84 -5.09 5.58 -1.57
N THR A 85 -4.98 4.33 -1.93
CA THR A 85 -5.79 3.23 -1.38
C THR A 85 -4.90 2.08 -0.91
N THR A 86 -5.51 1.05 -0.34
CA THR A 86 -4.79 -0.17 0.06
C THR A 86 -4.26 -0.99 -1.11
N THR A 87 -4.73 -0.73 -2.33
CA THR A 87 -4.36 -1.50 -3.52
C THR A 87 -3.90 -0.59 -4.64
N LEU A 88 -2.66 -0.76 -5.06
CA LEU A 88 -2.08 -0.10 -6.23
C LEU A 88 -2.23 -1.01 -7.44
N THR A 89 -2.79 -0.49 -8.51
CA THR A 89 -2.88 -1.19 -9.80
C THR A 89 -2.01 -0.51 -10.83
N ILE A 90 -1.23 -1.31 -11.54
CA ILE A 90 -0.40 -0.87 -12.66
C ILE A 90 -0.85 -1.64 -13.89
N SER A 91 -1.31 -0.94 -14.91
CA SER A 91 -1.82 -1.51 -16.15
C SER A 91 -0.84 -1.31 -17.31
N ASN A 92 -1.06 -2.05 -18.39
CA ASN A 92 -0.23 -2.00 -19.59
C ASN A 92 1.26 -2.12 -19.28
N LEU A 93 1.62 -3.18 -18.60
CA LEU A 93 3.00 -3.46 -18.20
C LEU A 93 3.92 -3.50 -19.42
N VAL A 94 5.09 -2.92 -19.29
CA VAL A 94 6.11 -2.91 -20.33
C VAL A 94 7.42 -3.49 -19.81
N THR A 95 8.09 -4.22 -20.67
CA THR A 95 9.44 -4.74 -20.39
C THR A 95 10.42 -4.07 -21.35
N PRO A 96 11.62 -3.71 -20.91
CA PRO A 96 12.16 -3.83 -19.54
C PRO A 96 11.68 -2.75 -18.56
N GLY A 97 10.91 -1.75 -19.01
CA GLY A 97 10.64 -0.51 -18.26
C GLY A 97 10.01 -0.70 -16.89
N ASP A 98 9.11 -1.68 -16.72
CA ASP A 98 8.48 -1.95 -15.42
C ASP A 98 9.18 -3.06 -14.62
N ASN A 99 10.10 -3.78 -15.23
CA ASN A 99 10.78 -4.87 -14.57
C ASN A 99 11.73 -4.35 -13.47
N GLY A 100 11.57 -4.87 -12.26
CA GLY A 100 12.38 -4.49 -11.11
C GLY A 100 11.92 -3.24 -10.38
N ARG A 101 10.81 -2.62 -10.77
CA ARG A 101 10.25 -1.48 -10.01
C ARG A 101 9.79 -1.94 -8.63
N GLN A 102 9.98 -1.08 -7.64
CA GLN A 102 9.72 -1.38 -6.23
C GLN A 102 8.78 -0.34 -5.64
N PHE A 103 7.84 -0.79 -4.82
CA PHE A 103 6.80 0.04 -4.25
C PHE A 103 6.62 -0.24 -2.77
N TYR A 104 6.24 0.79 -2.03
CA TYR A 104 5.80 0.67 -0.64
C TYR A 104 4.57 1.53 -0.40
N LEU A 105 3.82 1.16 0.62
CA LEU A 105 2.64 1.87 1.07
C LEU A 105 2.95 2.61 2.35
N GLU A 106 2.71 3.91 2.36
CA GLU A 106 2.71 4.71 3.58
C GLU A 106 1.31 4.74 4.16
N SER A 107 1.18 4.50 5.44
CA SER A 107 -0.05 4.68 6.19
C SER A 107 0.11 5.82 7.18
N ASP A 108 -0.89 6.69 7.24
CA ASP A 108 -0.98 7.78 8.19
C ASP A 108 -2.34 7.77 8.86
N TYR A 109 -2.39 8.14 10.13
CA TYR A 109 -3.63 8.20 10.87
C TYR A 109 -4.17 9.63 10.90
N THR A 110 -5.36 9.82 10.37
CA THR A 110 -6.07 11.10 10.45
C THR A 110 -7.17 11.00 11.50
N PRO A 111 -7.04 11.73 12.62
CA PRO A 111 -8.05 11.75 13.66
C PRO A 111 -9.35 12.39 13.16
N TYR A 112 -10.47 11.83 13.58
CA TYR A 112 -11.79 12.28 13.16
C TYR A 112 -12.26 13.53 13.92
N TYR A 113 -11.91 13.68 15.20
CA TYR A 113 -12.32 14.80 16.04
C TYR A 113 -11.18 15.33 16.93
N TYR A 114 -11.13 16.64 17.06
CA TYR A 114 -10.48 17.41 18.13
C TYR A 114 -8.98 17.21 18.31
N GLN A 115 -8.30 16.64 17.39
CA GLN A 115 -6.85 16.73 17.50
C GLN A 115 -6.38 18.05 16.87
N THR A 116 -6.44 19.06 17.69
CA THR A 116 -5.69 20.26 17.40
C THR A 116 -4.20 19.94 17.55
N GLY A 117 -3.61 19.52 16.46
CA GLY A 117 -2.22 19.82 16.21
C GLY A 117 -1.14 18.96 16.84
N ASN A 118 -1.40 17.93 17.62
CA ASN A 118 -0.34 17.20 18.30
C ASN A 118 -0.44 15.67 18.31
N ALA A 119 -1.21 15.09 17.42
CA ALA A 119 -1.02 13.68 17.15
C ALA A 119 0.24 13.53 16.30
N THR A 120 1.35 13.35 16.96
CA THR A 120 2.61 13.00 16.29
C THR A 120 2.60 11.52 15.93
N ASN A 121 1.67 11.12 15.08
CA ASN A 121 1.82 9.86 14.39
C ASN A 121 2.74 10.10 13.22
N GLU A 122 3.94 9.62 13.36
CA GLU A 122 4.80 9.51 12.20
C GLU A 122 4.14 8.51 11.22
N PRO A 123 4.06 8.85 9.95
CA PRO A 123 3.62 7.91 8.93
C PRO A 123 4.43 6.63 9.00
N LEU A 124 3.77 5.50 8.84
CA LEU A 124 4.40 4.19 8.84
C LEU A 124 4.49 3.64 7.43
N ASN A 125 5.67 3.23 7.03
CA ASN A 125 5.89 2.59 5.75
C ASN A 125 5.77 1.07 5.86
N SER A 126 5.16 0.46 4.87
CA SER A 126 5.12 -0.99 4.68
C SER A 126 6.48 -1.56 4.31
N GLY A 127 6.58 -2.88 4.24
CA GLY A 127 7.60 -3.55 3.45
C GLY A 127 7.53 -3.17 1.98
N ILE A 128 8.55 -3.53 1.22
CA ILE A 128 8.65 -3.26 -0.22
C ILE A 128 8.13 -4.47 -0.98
N GLY A 129 7.28 -4.22 -1.98
CA GLY A 129 6.92 -5.19 -3.01
C GLY A 129 7.59 -4.83 -4.33
N SER A 130 8.18 -5.82 -4.97
CA SER A 130 8.83 -5.67 -6.29
C SER A 130 7.97 -6.26 -7.38
N ILE A 131 7.96 -5.64 -8.54
CA ILE A 131 7.31 -6.22 -9.71
C ILE A 131 8.34 -6.81 -10.67
N THR A 132 8.00 -7.96 -11.20
CA THR A 132 8.76 -8.60 -12.27
C THR A 132 7.85 -8.70 -13.48
N VAL A 133 8.30 -8.19 -14.62
CA VAL A 133 7.60 -8.36 -15.88
C VAL A 133 8.36 -9.39 -16.69
N ALA A 134 7.75 -10.54 -16.90
CA ALA A 134 8.38 -11.61 -17.66
C ALA A 134 8.54 -11.18 -19.12
N ASP A 135 9.76 -11.29 -19.64
CA ASP A 135 9.95 -11.19 -21.06
C ASP A 135 9.20 -12.32 -21.77
N LEU A 136 8.37 -11.97 -22.72
CA LEU A 136 7.90 -12.94 -23.69
C LEU A 136 9.13 -13.46 -24.43
N ILE A 137 9.50 -14.69 -24.15
CA ILE A 137 10.47 -15.38 -25.01
C ILE A 137 9.76 -15.59 -26.35
N GLU A 138 9.92 -14.63 -27.25
CA GLU A 138 9.61 -14.92 -28.64
C GLU A 138 10.62 -15.94 -29.12
N ILE A 139 10.15 -17.13 -29.41
CA ILE A 139 10.89 -18.04 -30.26
C ILE A 139 10.83 -17.43 -31.65
N GLY A 140 11.74 -16.52 -31.93
CA GLY A 140 11.73 -15.73 -33.19
C GLY A 140 11.96 -16.57 -34.44
N THR A 141 12.48 -17.75 -34.32
CA THR A 141 12.59 -18.72 -35.41
C THR A 141 12.43 -20.11 -34.86
N GLN A 142 11.31 -20.74 -35.19
CA GLN A 142 11.25 -22.19 -35.08
C GLN A 142 12.42 -22.79 -35.83
N PRO A 143 13.11 -23.78 -35.25
CA PRO A 143 14.07 -24.54 -36.00
C PRO A 143 13.35 -25.13 -37.23
N VAL A 144 13.76 -24.69 -38.37
CA VAL A 144 13.24 -25.24 -39.63
C VAL A 144 13.58 -26.72 -39.62
N PRO A 145 12.56 -27.64 -39.78
CA PRO A 145 12.88 -29.03 -39.92
C PRO A 145 13.84 -29.16 -41.12
N ILE A 146 14.91 -29.87 -40.94
CA ILE A 146 15.85 -30.15 -41.99
C ILE A 146 15.11 -31.01 -43.02
N THR A 147 14.47 -30.34 -43.94
CA THR A 147 13.88 -30.99 -45.10
C THR A 147 14.90 -31.01 -46.19
N GLY A 148 15.22 -32.15 -46.70
CA GLY A 148 16.12 -32.30 -47.82
C GLY A 148 17.41 -33.04 -47.56
N LEU A 149 17.57 -33.62 -46.42
CA LEU A 149 18.50 -34.69 -46.19
C LEU A 149 17.92 -35.99 -46.76
N THR A 150 18.20 -36.20 -47.97
CA THR A 150 17.98 -37.52 -48.60
C THR A 150 19.21 -38.38 -48.42
#